data_9a35b26582897ea1a91603cf784af73f
#
_entry.id   9a35b26582897ea1a91603cf784af73f
#
_cell.length_a   1.000
_cell.length_b   1.000
_cell.length_c   1.000
_cell.angle_alpha   90.00
_cell.angle_beta   90.00
_cell.angle_gamma   90.00
#
_symmetry.space_group_name_H-M   'P 1'
#
loop_
_entity.id
_entity.type
_entity.pdbx_description
1 polymer ?
#
loop_
_entity_poly.entity_id
_entity_poly.type
_entity_poly.pdbx_seq_one_letter_code
_entity_poly.pdbx_strand_id
1 'polypeptide(L)'
;MRSITFSSLFILCLVCISSINVTAQSNLLNGNWKPVKLEIDGAALPPETFEKQKLIISDSNYTFIAESVDKGIARYKDGKMDIYGKDGVNNGKHFTAIYKFENELLLICYNLAGDKYPETFETKGKPTYFLATFKKE
;
A
#
# COMPACT_ATOMS: atom_id res chain seq x y z
N MET A 1 6.20 -70.43 -13.74
CA MET A 1 6.66 -69.09 -14.03
C MET A 1 5.52 -68.12 -13.69
N ARG A 2 5.68 -67.35 -12.66
CA ARG A 2 4.70 -66.34 -12.29
C ARG A 2 5.30 -64.96 -12.60
N SER A 3 4.72 -64.27 -13.58
CA SER A 3 5.07 -62.89 -13.88
C SER A 3 4.51 -61.95 -12.82
N ILE A 4 5.39 -61.24 -12.17
CA ILE A 4 5.05 -60.20 -11.22
C ILE A 4 4.93 -58.91 -12.02
N THR A 5 3.70 -58.39 -12.17
CA THR A 5 3.43 -57.08 -12.74
C THR A 5 3.64 -56.04 -11.67
N PHE A 6 4.68 -55.24 -11.79
CA PHE A 6 4.91 -54.03 -11.01
C PHE A 6 3.92 -52.97 -11.47
N SER A 7 2.91 -52.70 -10.64
CA SER A 7 2.04 -51.53 -10.81
C SER A 7 2.78 -50.33 -10.30
N SER A 8 3.22 -49.48 -11.26
CA SER A 8 3.84 -48.21 -10.96
C SER A 8 2.79 -47.22 -10.52
N LEU A 9 2.72 -46.98 -9.20
CA LEU A 9 1.86 -45.96 -8.62
C LEU A 9 2.49 -44.58 -8.88
N PHE A 10 1.98 -43.91 -9.89
CA PHE A 10 2.36 -42.52 -10.20
C PHE A 10 1.68 -41.62 -9.15
N ILE A 11 2.43 -41.22 -8.13
CA ILE A 11 1.98 -40.19 -7.20
C ILE A 11 2.13 -38.85 -7.91
N LEU A 12 1.00 -38.36 -8.44
CA LEU A 12 0.87 -37.00 -8.98
C LEU A 12 0.87 -36.01 -7.81
N CYS A 13 2.05 -35.46 -7.49
CA CYS A 13 2.19 -34.39 -6.53
C CYS A 13 1.54 -33.15 -7.14
N LEU A 14 0.26 -32.89 -6.75
CA LEU A 14 -0.45 -31.68 -7.10
C LEU A 14 0.16 -30.53 -6.29
N VAL A 15 1.15 -29.84 -6.88
CA VAL A 15 1.67 -28.59 -6.34
C VAL A 15 0.57 -27.55 -6.50
N CYS A 16 -0.24 -27.33 -5.48
CA CYS A 16 -1.11 -26.16 -5.40
C CYS A 16 -0.24 -24.92 -5.28
N ILE A 17 0.10 -24.33 -6.42
CA ILE A 17 0.64 -22.99 -6.48
C ILE A 17 -0.52 -22.07 -6.11
N SER A 18 -0.60 -21.71 -4.83
CA SER A 18 -1.46 -20.62 -4.38
C SER A 18 -0.91 -19.34 -4.98
N SER A 19 -1.40 -18.99 -6.16
CA SER A 19 -1.25 -17.65 -6.73
C SER A 19 -1.94 -16.70 -5.77
N ILE A 20 -1.21 -16.15 -4.83
CA ILE A 20 -1.72 -15.09 -3.95
C ILE A 20 -2.04 -13.92 -4.87
N ASN A 21 -3.33 -13.68 -5.03
CA ASN A 21 -3.88 -12.69 -5.93
C ASN A 21 -3.41 -11.28 -5.54
N VAL A 22 -2.38 -10.77 -6.19
CA VAL A 22 -2.02 -9.35 -6.19
C VAL A 22 -3.25 -8.48 -6.54
N THR A 23 -4.14 -9.02 -7.34
CA THR A 23 -5.42 -8.41 -7.71
C THR A 23 -6.37 -8.17 -6.52
N ALA A 24 -6.37 -9.03 -5.51
CA ALA A 24 -7.26 -8.88 -4.34
C ALA A 24 -6.83 -7.72 -3.44
N GLN A 25 -5.52 -7.44 -3.28
CA GLN A 25 -5.02 -6.33 -2.49
C GLN A 25 -5.28 -4.98 -3.15
N SER A 26 -5.13 -4.87 -4.48
CA SER A 26 -5.45 -3.65 -5.21
C SER A 26 -6.93 -3.30 -5.13
N ASN A 27 -7.82 -4.30 -5.15
CA ASN A 27 -9.27 -4.08 -5.03
C ASN A 27 -9.68 -3.51 -3.67
N LEU A 28 -9.01 -3.91 -2.58
CA LEU A 28 -9.28 -3.37 -1.24
C LEU A 28 -8.85 -1.92 -1.10
N LEU A 29 -7.80 -1.51 -1.81
CA LEU A 29 -7.30 -0.15 -1.81
C LEU A 29 -8.13 0.79 -2.67
N ASN A 30 -8.85 0.28 -3.67
CA ASN A 30 -9.67 1.10 -4.56
C ASN A 30 -10.76 1.86 -3.79
N GLY A 31 -10.92 3.11 -4.10
CA GLY A 31 -11.97 3.95 -3.55
C GLY A 31 -11.51 5.37 -3.22
N ASN A 32 -12.39 6.08 -2.57
CA ASN A 32 -12.16 7.41 -2.04
C ASN A 32 -11.86 7.31 -0.55
N TRP A 33 -10.78 7.90 -0.14
CA TRP A 33 -10.25 7.83 1.20
C TRP A 33 -10.11 9.23 1.79
N LYS A 34 -10.70 9.45 2.95
CA LYS A 34 -10.59 10.70 3.70
C LYS A 34 -9.59 10.52 4.84
N PRO A 35 -8.57 11.39 4.99
CA PRO A 35 -7.68 11.31 6.13
C PRO A 35 -8.43 11.65 7.41
N VAL A 36 -8.20 10.87 8.45
CA VAL A 36 -8.76 11.05 9.79
C VAL A 36 -7.69 11.31 10.84
N LYS A 37 -6.44 11.01 10.51
CA LYS A 37 -5.27 11.33 11.33
C LYS A 37 -4.03 11.39 10.45
N LEU A 38 -3.23 12.41 10.67
CA LEU A 38 -1.87 12.53 10.10
C LEU A 38 -0.87 12.71 11.24
N GLU A 39 0.33 12.13 11.07
CA GLU A 39 1.36 12.15 12.09
C GLU A 39 2.75 12.35 11.47
N ILE A 40 3.52 13.26 12.04
CA ILE A 40 4.92 13.54 11.68
C ILE A 40 5.72 13.58 12.97
N ASP A 41 6.87 12.92 13.00
CA ASP A 41 7.79 12.88 14.15
C ASP A 41 7.10 12.57 15.50
N GLY A 42 6.19 11.60 15.46
CA GLY A 42 5.43 11.13 16.62
C GLY A 42 4.31 12.07 17.07
N ALA A 43 4.08 13.19 16.39
CA ALA A 43 3.05 14.16 16.73
C ALA A 43 1.91 14.18 15.72
N ALA A 44 0.67 14.12 16.21
CA ALA A 44 -0.51 14.26 15.37
C ALA A 44 -0.66 15.70 14.88
N LEU A 45 -0.98 15.88 13.61
CA LEU A 45 -1.29 17.18 13.04
C LEU A 45 -2.71 17.61 13.40
N PRO A 46 -2.96 18.93 13.52
CA PRO A 46 -4.31 19.44 13.73
C PRO A 46 -5.25 19.07 12.58
N PRO A 47 -6.51 18.68 12.85
CA PRO A 47 -7.47 18.25 11.83
C PRO A 47 -7.67 19.25 10.70
N GLU A 48 -7.63 20.54 10.97
CA GLU A 48 -7.78 21.61 10.00
C GLU A 48 -6.70 21.60 8.92
N THR A 49 -5.56 20.92 9.14
CA THR A 49 -4.50 20.78 8.14
C THR A 49 -4.84 19.75 7.06
N PHE A 50 -5.78 18.85 7.33
CA PHE A 50 -6.08 17.74 6.41
C PHE A 50 -7.58 17.46 6.17
N GLU A 51 -8.48 18.17 6.83
CA GLU A 51 -9.93 17.91 6.72
C GLU A 51 -10.50 18.02 5.29
N LYS A 52 -9.82 18.79 4.44
CA LYS A 52 -10.20 18.99 3.03
C LYS A 52 -9.44 18.08 2.06
N GLN A 53 -8.54 17.24 2.57
CA GLN A 53 -7.75 16.34 1.74
C GLN A 53 -8.53 15.09 1.37
N LYS A 54 -8.19 14.51 0.22
CA LYS A 54 -8.76 13.27 -0.27
C LYS A 54 -7.72 12.48 -1.05
N LEU A 55 -7.68 11.18 -0.83
CA LEU A 55 -6.91 10.24 -1.63
C LEU A 55 -7.89 9.36 -2.42
N ILE A 56 -7.72 9.32 -3.73
CA ILE A 56 -8.49 8.47 -4.62
C ILE A 56 -7.54 7.43 -5.19
N ILE A 57 -7.89 6.16 -5.06
CA ILE A 57 -7.13 5.03 -5.62
C ILE A 57 -8.03 4.30 -6.61
N SER A 58 -7.53 4.11 -7.81
CA SER A 58 -8.18 3.33 -8.87
C SER A 58 -7.12 2.44 -9.53
N ASP A 59 -7.11 1.17 -9.12
CA ASP A 59 -6.09 0.17 -9.49
C ASP A 59 -4.68 0.66 -9.15
N SER A 60 -3.82 0.88 -10.13
CA SER A 60 -2.47 1.42 -9.94
C SER A 60 -2.40 2.95 -9.99
N ASN A 61 -3.50 3.65 -10.19
CA ASN A 61 -3.53 5.11 -10.27
C ASN A 61 -3.95 5.71 -8.93
N TYR A 62 -3.29 6.77 -8.53
CA TYR A 62 -3.74 7.58 -7.41
C TYR A 62 -3.96 9.03 -7.81
N THR A 63 -4.88 9.67 -7.12
CA THR A 63 -5.07 11.13 -7.13
C THR A 63 -5.12 11.59 -5.68
N PHE A 64 -4.25 12.49 -5.31
CA PHE A 64 -4.28 13.14 -4.00
C PHE A 64 -4.69 14.60 -4.16
N ILE A 65 -5.77 14.95 -3.51
CA ILE A 65 -6.37 16.29 -3.54
C ILE A 65 -6.08 16.97 -2.21
N ALA A 66 -5.43 18.12 -2.26
CA ALA A 66 -5.18 19.03 -1.15
C ALA A 66 -5.42 20.45 -1.64
N GLU A 67 -4.53 21.40 -1.34
CA GLU A 67 -4.53 22.72 -1.99
C GLU A 67 -4.19 22.63 -3.48
N SER A 68 -3.40 21.63 -3.85
CA SER A 68 -3.08 21.22 -5.21
C SER A 68 -3.50 19.79 -5.47
N VAL A 69 -3.47 19.36 -6.71
CA VAL A 69 -3.79 17.99 -7.12
C VAL A 69 -2.52 17.29 -7.58
N ASP A 70 -2.21 16.17 -6.93
CA ASP A 70 -1.14 15.26 -7.32
C ASP A 70 -1.72 13.99 -7.91
N LYS A 71 -1.13 13.52 -9.00
CA LYS A 71 -1.50 12.25 -9.63
C LYS A 71 -0.27 11.41 -9.90
N GLY A 72 -0.44 10.12 -9.87
CA GLY A 72 0.64 9.21 -10.20
C GLY A 72 0.23 7.76 -10.18
N ILE A 73 1.24 6.91 -10.06
CA ILE A 73 1.12 5.47 -10.07
C ILE A 73 1.62 4.93 -8.73
N ALA A 74 0.87 4.01 -8.15
CA ALA A 74 1.28 3.25 -6.98
C ALA A 74 1.32 1.76 -7.33
N ARG A 75 2.39 1.09 -6.97
CA ARG A 75 2.58 -0.34 -7.11
C ARG A 75 2.54 -0.98 -5.73
N TYR A 76 1.80 -2.07 -5.60
CA TYR A 76 1.55 -2.74 -4.34
C TYR A 76 2.08 -4.16 -4.35
N LYS A 77 2.80 -4.53 -3.30
CA LYS A 77 3.27 -5.90 -3.11
C LYS A 77 3.53 -6.16 -1.62
N ASP A 78 2.90 -7.18 -1.05
CA ASP A 78 3.18 -7.66 0.31
C ASP A 78 3.14 -6.55 1.38
N GLY A 79 2.12 -5.70 1.34
CA GLY A 79 1.96 -4.59 2.28
C GLY A 79 2.91 -3.42 2.06
N LYS A 80 3.63 -3.40 0.94
CA LYS A 80 4.54 -2.33 0.52
C LYS A 80 3.98 -1.59 -0.67
N MET A 81 4.33 -0.31 -0.78
CA MET A 81 3.99 0.55 -1.90
C MET A 81 5.22 1.25 -2.46
N ASP A 82 5.30 1.30 -3.78
CA ASP A 82 6.14 2.23 -4.53
C ASP A 82 5.24 3.26 -5.20
N ILE A 83 5.48 4.53 -4.93
CA ILE A 83 4.63 5.64 -5.36
C ILE A 83 5.44 6.55 -6.26
N TYR A 84 4.98 6.72 -7.49
CA TYR A 84 5.65 7.55 -8.52
C TYR A 84 4.74 8.71 -8.89
N GLY A 85 5.16 9.91 -8.55
CA GLY A 85 4.49 11.14 -8.97
C GLY A 85 4.61 11.35 -10.48
N LYS A 86 3.50 11.61 -11.14
CA LYS A 86 3.44 11.81 -12.60
C LYS A 86 2.91 13.18 -12.99
N ASP A 87 2.16 13.82 -12.12
CA ASP A 87 1.58 15.15 -12.34
C ASP A 87 1.41 15.85 -11.00
N GLY A 88 1.57 17.17 -10.96
CA GLY A 88 1.52 17.99 -9.76
C GLY A 88 2.88 18.22 -9.11
N VAL A 89 2.86 18.65 -7.83
CA VAL A 89 4.09 19.03 -7.09
C VAL A 89 5.05 17.85 -6.87
N ASN A 90 4.55 16.63 -6.93
CA ASN A 90 5.35 15.43 -6.78
C ASN A 90 5.76 14.76 -8.10
N ASN A 91 5.58 15.45 -9.22
CA ASN A 91 6.00 14.95 -10.53
C ASN A 91 7.50 14.61 -10.52
N GLY A 92 7.83 13.38 -10.94
CA GLY A 92 9.20 12.87 -10.99
C GLY A 92 9.75 12.36 -9.67
N LYS A 93 9.00 12.45 -8.55
CA LYS A 93 9.40 11.94 -7.25
C LYS A 93 8.98 10.48 -7.08
N HIS A 94 9.75 9.76 -6.28
CA HIS A 94 9.47 8.40 -5.85
C HIS A 94 9.42 8.36 -4.33
N PHE A 95 8.35 7.81 -3.80
CA PHE A 95 8.17 7.52 -2.38
C PHE A 95 7.99 6.03 -2.17
N THR A 96 8.40 5.55 -1.01
CA THR A 96 8.09 4.20 -0.54
C THR A 96 7.13 4.28 0.64
N ALA A 97 6.35 3.23 0.83
CA ALA A 97 5.44 3.15 1.97
C ALA A 97 5.19 1.69 2.36
N ILE A 98 4.72 1.52 3.58
CA ILE A 98 4.03 0.30 4.02
C ILE A 98 2.58 0.66 4.35
N TYR A 99 1.68 -0.30 4.18
CA TYR A 99 0.27 -0.09 4.49
C TYR A 99 -0.35 -1.30 5.16
N LYS A 100 -1.40 -1.05 5.91
CA LYS A 100 -2.24 -2.09 6.51
C LYS A 100 -3.67 -1.59 6.67
N PHE A 101 -4.59 -2.53 6.77
CA PHE A 101 -5.96 -2.28 7.20
C PHE A 101 -6.12 -2.67 8.67
N GLU A 102 -6.71 -1.80 9.45
CA GLU A 102 -6.96 -2.00 10.88
C GLU A 102 -8.28 -1.33 11.27
N ASN A 103 -9.23 -2.09 11.80
CA ASN A 103 -10.56 -1.57 12.20
C ASN A 103 -11.25 -0.75 11.08
N GLU A 104 -11.25 -1.27 9.85
CA GLU A 104 -11.81 -0.63 8.66
C GLU A 104 -11.09 0.67 8.23
N LEU A 105 -9.96 0.98 8.84
CA LEU A 105 -9.11 2.09 8.47
C LEU A 105 -7.93 1.62 7.63
N LEU A 106 -7.50 2.46 6.72
CA LEU A 106 -6.27 2.26 5.94
C LEU A 106 -5.16 3.11 6.56
N LEU A 107 -4.12 2.47 7.05
CA LEU A 107 -2.91 3.13 7.54
C LEU A 107 -1.82 3.03 6.49
N ILE A 108 -1.23 4.16 6.15
CA ILE A 108 -0.08 4.23 5.22
C ILE A 108 1.03 4.99 5.91
N CYS A 109 2.17 4.32 6.10
CA CYS A 109 3.40 4.97 6.57
C CYS A 109 4.32 5.20 5.38
N TYR A 110 4.51 6.45 4.99
CA TYR A 110 5.37 6.85 3.89
C TYR A 110 6.80 7.10 4.36
N ASN A 111 7.77 6.76 3.54
CA ASN A 111 9.10 7.33 3.58
C ASN A 111 9.28 8.26 2.38
N LEU A 112 9.26 9.55 2.64
CA LEU A 112 9.34 10.59 1.60
C LEU A 112 10.71 10.67 0.92
N ALA A 113 11.74 10.06 1.51
CA ALA A 113 13.05 9.92 0.89
C ALA A 113 13.08 8.85 -0.22
N GLY A 114 12.19 7.87 -0.17
CA GLY A 114 12.06 6.82 -1.20
C GLY A 114 13.24 5.85 -1.30
N ASP A 115 14.17 5.88 -0.35
CA ASP A 115 15.41 5.08 -0.35
C ASP A 115 15.22 3.66 0.20
N LYS A 116 14.23 3.47 1.07
CA LYS A 116 13.87 2.18 1.66
C LYS A 116 12.41 2.19 2.13
N TYR A 117 11.82 1.01 2.29
CA TYR A 117 10.51 0.90 2.90
C TYR A 117 10.58 1.16 4.40
N PRO A 118 9.58 1.84 4.99
CA PRO A 118 9.45 1.88 6.45
C PRO A 118 9.39 0.46 7.03
N GLU A 119 10.03 0.26 8.19
CA GLU A 119 9.99 -1.03 8.90
C GLU A 119 8.84 -1.10 9.90
N THR A 120 8.38 0.06 10.34
CA THR A 120 7.29 0.20 11.33
C THR A 120 6.36 1.35 10.95
N PHE A 121 5.20 1.42 11.62
CA PHE A 121 4.24 2.53 11.49
C PHE A 121 4.55 3.68 12.46
N GLU A 122 5.73 3.71 13.06
CA GLU A 122 6.18 4.78 13.95
C GLU A 122 6.94 5.86 13.20
N THR A 123 6.64 7.12 13.49
CA THR A 123 7.27 8.29 12.85
C THR A 123 8.24 9.02 13.77
N LYS A 124 8.19 8.80 15.08
CA LYS A 124 9.04 9.47 16.06
C LYS A 124 10.54 9.22 15.80
N GLY A 125 11.30 10.31 15.71
CA GLY A 125 12.74 10.25 15.41
C GLY A 125 13.07 9.89 13.96
N LYS A 126 12.08 9.92 13.06
CA LYS A 126 12.21 9.57 11.64
C LYS A 126 11.71 10.72 10.77
N PRO A 127 12.57 11.69 10.45
CA PRO A 127 12.13 12.97 9.85
C PRO A 127 11.55 12.84 8.44
N THR A 128 11.83 11.73 7.73
CA THR A 128 11.27 11.48 6.39
C THR A 128 10.00 10.63 6.41
N TYR A 129 9.57 10.16 7.58
CA TYR A 129 8.38 9.34 7.70
C TYR A 129 7.14 10.19 7.96
N PHE A 130 6.05 9.77 7.34
CA PHE A 130 4.76 10.39 7.45
C PHE A 130 3.68 9.29 7.56
N LEU A 131 2.91 9.30 8.63
CA LEU A 131 1.85 8.33 8.85
C LEU A 131 0.48 8.97 8.59
N ALA A 132 -0.27 8.41 7.67
CA ALA A 132 -1.64 8.81 7.38
C ALA A 132 -2.60 7.66 7.70
N THR A 133 -3.68 7.99 8.38
CA THR A 133 -4.80 7.08 8.64
C THR A 133 -6.01 7.59 7.88
N PHE A 134 -6.58 6.72 7.07
CA PHE A 134 -7.71 7.06 6.19
C PHE A 134 -8.94 6.23 6.53
N LYS A 135 -10.09 6.84 6.36
CA LYS A 135 -11.40 6.20 6.36
C LYS A 135 -11.96 6.20 4.94
N LYS A 136 -12.56 5.10 4.53
CA LYS A 136 -13.24 5.01 3.23
C LYS A 136 -14.52 5.85 3.25
N GLU A 137 -14.71 6.62 2.19
CA GLU A 137 -15.96 7.35 1.95
C GLU A 137 -17.02 6.46 1.29
#